data_e34a6360089deddc24664adae0e2ee6f
#
_entry.id   e34a6360089deddc24664adae0e2ee6f
#
_cell.length_a   1.000
_cell.length_b   1.000
_cell.length_c   1.000
_cell.angle_alpha   90.00
_cell.angle_beta   90.00
_cell.angle_gamma   90.00
#
_symmetry.space_group_name_H-M   'P 1'
#
loop_
_entity.id
_entity.type
_entity.pdbx_description
1 polymer ?
#
loop_
_entity_poly.entity_id
_entity_poly.type
_entity_poly.pdbx_seq_one_letter_code
_entity_poly.pdbx_strand_id
1 'polypeptide(L)'
;MNLGQNAISVENLLTENGVTIKINKYHFRFNEWTENHNFDTYGGKQILKLNNEPLFAELLVLRLLEQQGYKGVWVDTYRNKYWQRLPHFSFPVLVDKNLQATLDKIYEFKGGRKAGCFDIVACKDDKFLFVELKKKKEDKIRKTQIEWLKSALSLGFNKETFLIAEWETN
;
A
#
# COMPACT_ATOMS: atom_id res chain seq x y z
N MET A 1 -10.58 4.01 11.96
CA MET A 1 -9.12 3.75 11.94
C MET A 1 -8.43 5.02 12.36
N ASN A 2 -7.61 4.98 13.39
CA ASN A 2 -6.83 6.14 13.83
C ASN A 2 -5.36 5.89 13.45
N LEU A 3 -4.92 6.42 12.30
CA LEU A 3 -3.53 6.34 11.84
C LEU A 3 -2.65 7.49 12.42
N GLY A 4 -2.99 7.96 13.59
CA GLY A 4 -2.33 9.10 14.22
C GLY A 4 -3.02 10.43 13.91
N GLN A 5 -2.34 11.56 14.16
CA GLN A 5 -2.89 12.92 13.97
C GLN A 5 -2.95 13.37 12.49
N ASN A 6 -3.07 12.43 11.56
CA ASN A 6 -3.00 12.71 10.13
C ASN A 6 -4.35 13.20 9.61
N ALA A 7 -4.33 14.31 8.90
CA ALA A 7 -5.53 14.86 8.29
C ALA A 7 -6.11 13.88 7.26
N ILE A 8 -7.41 13.65 7.34
CA ILE A 8 -8.14 12.84 6.37
C ILE A 8 -8.71 13.77 5.30
N SER A 9 -8.45 13.45 4.04
CA SER A 9 -9.11 14.05 2.89
C SER A 9 -9.69 12.96 2.00
N VAL A 10 -10.36 13.34 0.93
CA VAL A 10 -10.95 12.39 -0.03
C VAL A 10 -10.29 12.59 -1.38
N GLU A 11 -9.80 11.51 -1.98
CA GLU A 11 -9.35 11.46 -3.35
C GLU A 11 -10.51 11.05 -4.27
N ASN A 12 -10.70 11.79 -5.36
CA ASN A 12 -11.72 11.50 -6.36
C ASN A 12 -11.06 10.82 -7.56
N LEU A 13 -11.31 9.55 -7.72
CA LEU A 13 -10.75 8.73 -8.81
C LEU A 13 -11.76 8.61 -9.94
N LEU A 14 -11.47 9.27 -11.07
CA LEU A 14 -12.32 9.20 -12.25
C LEU A 14 -12.01 7.89 -13.02
N THR A 15 -13.04 7.11 -13.25
CA THR A 15 -12.98 5.91 -14.08
C THR A 15 -13.16 6.25 -15.57
N GLU A 16 -12.79 5.35 -16.45
CA GLU A 16 -12.98 5.53 -17.91
C GLU A 16 -14.44 5.75 -18.31
N ASN A 17 -15.36 5.20 -17.53
CA ASN A 17 -16.81 5.35 -17.79
C ASN A 17 -17.40 6.62 -17.14
N GLY A 18 -16.56 7.55 -16.69
CA GLY A 18 -17.01 8.80 -16.07
C GLY A 18 -17.53 8.67 -14.63
N VAL A 19 -17.45 7.50 -14.03
CA VAL A 19 -17.85 7.29 -12.63
C VAL A 19 -16.72 7.73 -11.71
N THR A 20 -17.05 8.51 -10.68
CA THR A 20 -16.09 8.92 -9.65
C THR A 20 -16.14 8.00 -8.45
N ILE A 21 -15.03 7.38 -8.12
CA ILE A 21 -14.83 6.60 -6.89
C ILE A 21 -14.15 7.49 -5.85
N LYS A 22 -14.76 7.66 -4.68
CA LYS A 22 -14.23 8.45 -3.58
C LYS A 22 -13.52 7.53 -2.59
N ILE A 23 -12.23 7.76 -2.34
CA ILE A 23 -11.40 6.98 -1.41
C ILE A 23 -10.79 7.90 -0.36
N ASN A 24 -10.73 7.43 0.88
CA ASN A 24 -10.09 8.16 1.96
C ASN A 24 -8.59 8.28 1.73
N LYS A 25 -8.07 9.49 1.95
CA LYS A 25 -6.65 9.80 1.84
C LYS A 25 -6.13 10.32 3.18
N TYR A 26 -5.05 9.70 3.65
CA TYR A 26 -4.31 10.08 4.84
C TYR A 26 -3.02 10.77 4.44
N HIS A 27 -2.66 11.84 5.14
CA HIS A 27 -1.42 12.57 4.90
C HIS A 27 -0.41 12.24 5.99
N PHE A 28 0.80 11.87 5.57
CA PHE A 28 1.89 11.50 6.44
C PHE A 28 3.09 12.41 6.22
N ARG A 29 3.81 12.71 7.30
CA ARG A 29 5.14 13.30 7.25
C ARG A 29 6.12 12.35 7.89
N PHE A 30 7.18 12.04 7.17
CA PHE A 30 8.19 11.08 7.58
C PHE A 30 9.56 11.75 7.68
N ASN A 31 10.38 11.27 8.60
CA ASN A 31 11.77 11.68 8.67
C ASN A 31 12.60 10.85 7.70
N GLU A 32 13.56 11.50 7.04
CA GLU A 32 14.53 10.81 6.21
C GLU A 32 15.54 10.04 7.07
N TRP A 33 16.03 8.95 6.52
CA TRP A 33 17.20 8.28 7.06
C TRP A 33 18.46 9.04 6.63
N THR A 34 19.18 9.59 7.58
CA THR A 34 20.34 10.47 7.31
C THR A 34 21.68 9.79 7.53
N GLU A 35 21.67 8.55 8.07
CA GLU A 35 22.91 7.81 8.29
C GLU A 35 23.43 7.20 6.98
N ASN A 36 24.76 7.12 6.85
CA ASN A 36 25.38 6.46 5.70
C ASN A 36 24.90 5.01 5.62
N HIS A 37 24.51 4.58 4.43
CA HIS A 37 24.04 3.22 4.19
C HIS A 37 24.45 2.72 2.80
N ASN A 38 24.53 1.41 2.68
CA ASN A 38 24.72 0.68 1.43
C ASN A 38 23.49 -0.20 1.11
N PHE A 39 22.31 0.17 1.60
CA PHE A 39 21.09 -0.59 1.37
C PHE A 39 20.73 -0.61 -0.12
N ASP A 40 20.25 -1.75 -0.59
CA ASP A 40 19.57 -1.80 -1.88
C ASP A 40 18.29 -0.96 -1.78
N THR A 41 18.27 0.15 -2.50
CA THR A 41 17.14 1.09 -2.53
C THR A 41 16.04 0.66 -3.48
N TYR A 42 16.15 -0.52 -4.08
CA TYR A 42 15.11 -1.06 -4.95
C TYR A 42 14.75 -0.14 -6.13
N GLY A 43 15.77 0.43 -6.74
CA GLY A 43 15.61 1.33 -7.88
C GLY A 43 15.44 2.80 -7.48
N GLY A 44 15.98 3.21 -6.33
CA GLY A 44 16.00 4.62 -5.92
C GLY A 44 14.89 5.00 -4.94
N LYS A 45 14.27 4.03 -4.25
CA LYS A 45 13.32 4.34 -3.16
C LYS A 45 14.03 5.10 -2.06
N GLN A 46 13.40 6.17 -1.57
CA GLN A 46 13.87 6.93 -0.44
C GLN A 46 13.83 6.09 0.84
N ILE A 47 14.91 6.13 1.62
CA ILE A 47 14.96 5.51 2.94
C ILE A 47 14.45 6.51 3.96
N LEU A 48 13.47 6.08 4.73
CA LEU A 48 12.81 6.84 5.79
C LEU A 48 13.14 6.22 7.14
N LYS A 49 12.87 6.97 8.21
CA LYS A 49 13.19 6.55 9.58
C LYS A 49 11.93 6.45 10.43
N LEU A 50 11.77 5.31 11.09
CA LEU A 50 10.79 5.11 12.16
C LEU A 50 11.48 4.39 13.34
N ASN A 51 11.51 5.01 14.53
CA ASN A 51 12.10 4.40 15.74
C ASN A 51 13.51 3.82 15.53
N ASN A 52 14.39 4.55 14.81
CA ASN A 52 15.73 4.10 14.41
C ASN A 52 15.76 2.88 13.48
N GLU A 53 14.65 2.54 12.83
CA GLU A 53 14.59 1.52 11.78
C GLU A 53 14.59 2.21 10.40
N PRO A 54 15.51 1.83 9.46
CA PRO A 54 15.44 2.31 8.09
C PRO A 54 14.36 1.55 7.33
N LEU A 55 13.48 2.27 6.63
CA LEU A 55 12.31 1.69 5.94
C LEU A 55 12.02 2.41 4.62
N PHE A 56 11.42 1.71 3.66
CA PHE A 56 10.67 2.36 2.58
C PHE A 56 9.32 2.86 3.11
N ALA A 57 8.69 3.79 2.40
CA ALA A 57 7.40 4.35 2.80
C ALA A 57 6.33 3.27 3.01
N GLU A 58 6.30 2.26 2.15
CA GLU A 58 5.36 1.13 2.24
C GLU A 58 5.54 0.36 3.55
N LEU A 59 6.79 0.06 3.89
CA LEU A 59 7.12 -0.66 5.13
C LEU A 59 6.86 0.20 6.37
N LEU A 60 7.10 1.51 6.28
CA LEU A 60 6.81 2.43 7.37
C LEU A 60 5.30 2.47 7.68
N VAL A 61 4.47 2.63 6.65
CA VAL A 61 3.01 2.58 6.82
C VAL A 61 2.55 1.21 7.31
N LEU A 62 3.16 0.12 6.83
CA LEU A 62 2.90 -1.22 7.34
C LEU A 62 3.18 -1.33 8.85
N ARG A 63 4.31 -0.77 9.35
CA ARG A 63 4.60 -0.71 10.80
C ARG A 63 3.53 0.03 11.59
N LEU A 64 3.04 1.16 11.05
CA LEU A 64 1.96 1.91 11.71
C LEU A 64 0.65 1.12 11.76
N LEU A 65 0.36 0.31 10.75
CA LEU A 65 -0.77 -0.61 10.75
C LEU A 65 -0.59 -1.77 11.74
N GLU A 66 0.61 -2.33 11.82
CA GLU A 66 0.96 -3.40 12.79
C GLU A 66 0.77 -2.93 14.23
N GLN A 67 1.12 -1.68 14.55
CA GLN A 67 0.87 -1.07 15.86
C GLN A 67 -0.63 -0.99 16.20
N GLN A 68 -1.50 -1.01 15.21
CA GLN A 68 -2.95 -1.05 15.38
C GLN A 68 -3.53 -2.47 15.34
N GLY A 69 -2.68 -3.49 15.31
CA GLY A 69 -3.06 -4.90 15.31
C GLY A 69 -3.38 -5.48 13.93
N TYR A 70 -3.05 -4.78 12.84
CA TYR A 70 -3.13 -5.37 11.51
C TYR A 70 -1.93 -6.31 11.27
N LYS A 71 -2.17 -7.34 10.48
CA LYS A 71 -1.12 -8.19 9.89
C LYS A 71 -1.15 -7.98 8.39
N GLY A 72 0.01 -7.76 7.78
CA GLY A 72 0.03 -7.43 6.36
C GLY A 72 1.40 -7.58 5.72
N VAL A 73 1.44 -7.20 4.45
CA VAL A 73 2.64 -7.24 3.62
C VAL A 73 2.69 -6.03 2.67
N TRP A 74 3.88 -5.60 2.33
CA TRP A 74 4.12 -4.81 1.15
C TRP A 74 4.14 -5.72 -0.09
N VAL A 75 3.35 -5.38 -1.10
CA VAL A 75 3.21 -6.10 -2.37
C VAL A 75 4.16 -5.49 -3.41
N ASP A 76 5.28 -6.14 -3.67
CA ASP A 76 6.16 -5.79 -4.78
C ASP A 76 5.62 -6.45 -6.06
N THR A 77 4.69 -5.76 -6.70
CA THR A 77 4.03 -6.26 -7.92
C THR A 77 5.03 -6.48 -9.06
N TYR A 78 6.08 -5.66 -9.15
CA TYR A 78 7.07 -5.75 -10.21
C TYR A 78 7.90 -7.06 -10.14
N ARG A 79 8.27 -7.47 -8.91
CA ARG A 79 9.05 -8.69 -8.66
C ARG A 79 8.20 -9.89 -8.27
N ASN A 80 6.87 -9.68 -8.14
CA ASN A 80 5.91 -10.69 -7.67
C ASN A 80 6.33 -11.28 -6.32
N LYS A 81 6.64 -10.40 -5.36
CA LYS A 81 7.11 -10.75 -4.01
C LYS A 81 6.33 -9.99 -2.95
N TYR A 82 6.34 -10.54 -1.74
CA TYR A 82 5.74 -9.92 -0.57
C TYR A 82 6.81 -9.68 0.49
N TRP A 83 6.76 -8.52 1.13
CA TRP A 83 7.76 -8.11 2.10
C TRP A 83 7.13 -7.62 3.38
N GLN A 84 7.79 -7.92 4.51
CA GLN A 84 7.47 -7.34 5.82
C GLN A 84 8.61 -6.49 6.38
N ARG A 85 9.80 -6.60 5.81
CA ARG A 85 11.00 -5.83 6.18
C ARG A 85 11.73 -5.39 4.94
N LEU A 86 12.72 -4.50 5.11
CA LEU A 86 13.59 -4.10 4.02
C LEU A 86 14.21 -5.33 3.33
N PRO A 87 14.15 -5.42 2.00
CA PRO A 87 14.73 -6.52 1.24
C PRO A 87 16.21 -6.77 1.52
N HIS A 88 16.95 -5.70 1.88
CA HIS A 88 18.36 -5.81 2.27
C HIS A 88 18.58 -6.68 3.52
N PHE A 89 17.62 -6.70 4.45
CA PHE A 89 17.73 -7.41 5.74
C PHE A 89 16.82 -8.64 5.84
N SER A 90 16.11 -9.00 4.78
CA SER A 90 15.09 -10.04 4.87
C SER A 90 14.90 -10.78 3.55
N PHE A 91 14.17 -11.87 3.65
CA PHE A 91 13.67 -12.61 2.48
C PHE A 91 12.19 -12.30 2.25
N PRO A 92 11.69 -12.49 1.01
CA PRO A 92 10.28 -12.44 0.73
C PRO A 92 9.50 -13.39 1.63
N VAL A 93 8.32 -12.98 2.07
CA VAL A 93 7.45 -13.81 2.90
C VAL A 93 6.35 -14.45 2.07
N LEU A 94 5.83 -15.59 2.54
CA LEU A 94 4.59 -16.15 2.04
C LEU A 94 3.43 -15.48 2.76
N VAL A 95 2.42 -15.09 2.02
CA VAL A 95 1.17 -14.61 2.61
C VAL A 95 0.29 -15.79 3.03
N ASP A 96 -0.60 -15.55 3.99
CA ASP A 96 -1.56 -16.59 4.37
C ASP A 96 -2.50 -16.95 3.21
N LYS A 97 -3.11 -18.13 3.30
CA LYS A 97 -3.96 -18.67 2.22
C LYS A 97 -5.18 -17.80 1.91
N ASN A 98 -5.75 -17.13 2.91
CA ASN A 98 -6.96 -16.30 2.71
C ASN A 98 -6.58 -15.02 1.96
N LEU A 99 -5.45 -14.40 2.34
CA LEU A 99 -4.93 -13.23 1.65
C LEU A 99 -4.55 -13.58 0.19
N GLN A 100 -3.86 -14.70 -0.02
CA GLN A 100 -3.50 -15.13 -1.37
C GLN A 100 -4.75 -15.40 -2.22
N ALA A 101 -5.71 -16.15 -1.70
CA ALA A 101 -6.96 -16.44 -2.40
C ALA A 101 -7.75 -15.15 -2.73
N THR A 102 -7.71 -14.17 -1.84
CA THR A 102 -8.35 -12.86 -2.06
C THR A 102 -7.68 -12.11 -3.23
N LEU A 103 -6.36 -12.06 -3.24
CA LEU A 103 -5.61 -11.42 -4.33
C LEU A 103 -5.84 -12.16 -5.66
N ASP A 104 -5.81 -13.48 -5.64
CA ASP A 104 -6.01 -14.31 -6.83
C ASP A 104 -7.39 -14.08 -7.44
N LYS A 105 -8.46 -14.01 -6.64
CA LYS A 105 -9.81 -13.67 -7.12
C LYS A 105 -9.86 -12.31 -7.82
N ILE A 106 -9.20 -11.30 -7.28
CA ILE A 106 -9.16 -9.97 -7.91
C ILE A 106 -8.37 -10.03 -9.23
N TYR A 107 -7.25 -10.76 -9.26
CA TYR A 107 -6.45 -10.93 -10.48
C TYR A 107 -7.22 -11.71 -11.56
N GLU A 108 -7.89 -12.80 -11.21
CA GLU A 108 -8.72 -13.57 -12.13
C GLU A 108 -9.83 -12.72 -12.72
N PHE A 109 -10.56 -11.98 -11.88
CA PHE A 109 -11.63 -11.08 -12.34
C PHE A 109 -11.10 -10.00 -13.29
N LYS A 110 -9.87 -9.57 -13.11
CA LYS A 110 -9.16 -8.61 -13.98
C LYS A 110 -8.50 -9.27 -15.22
N GLY A 111 -8.78 -10.54 -15.50
CA GLY A 111 -8.19 -11.28 -16.63
C GLY A 111 -6.74 -11.71 -16.38
N GLY A 112 -6.39 -12.07 -15.14
CA GLY A 112 -5.08 -12.58 -14.74
C GLY A 112 -3.97 -11.52 -14.62
N ARG A 113 -4.29 -10.24 -14.75
CA ARG A 113 -3.30 -9.16 -14.71
C ARG A 113 -3.02 -8.72 -13.27
N LYS A 114 -1.80 -8.94 -12.78
CA LYS A 114 -1.37 -8.53 -11.43
C LYS A 114 -1.12 -7.02 -11.29
N ALA A 115 -0.87 -6.32 -12.39
CA ALA A 115 -0.58 -4.88 -12.38
C ALA A 115 -1.69 -4.05 -11.72
N GLY A 116 -1.30 -3.07 -10.90
CA GLY A 116 -2.21 -2.13 -10.24
C GLY A 116 -2.71 -2.58 -8.87
N CYS A 117 -2.25 -3.71 -8.34
CA CYS A 117 -2.46 -4.03 -6.93
C CYS A 117 -1.92 -2.91 -6.05
N PHE A 118 -2.61 -2.57 -4.99
CA PHE A 118 -2.18 -1.58 -4.01
C PHE A 118 -0.92 -2.05 -3.28
N ASP A 119 -0.11 -1.09 -2.84
CA ASP A 119 1.22 -1.35 -2.28
C ASP A 119 1.20 -2.16 -0.99
N ILE A 120 0.18 -2.01 -0.14
CA ILE A 120 0.05 -2.77 1.10
C ILE A 120 -1.29 -3.49 1.09
N VAL A 121 -1.25 -4.75 1.50
CA VAL A 121 -2.43 -5.52 1.84
C VAL A 121 -2.30 -6.00 3.28
N ALA A 122 -3.26 -5.64 4.10
CA ALA A 122 -3.29 -5.98 5.52
C ALA A 122 -4.67 -6.52 5.91
N CYS A 123 -4.72 -7.25 7.01
CA CYS A 123 -5.94 -7.83 7.55
C CYS A 123 -5.95 -7.69 9.08
N LYS A 124 -7.13 -7.39 9.64
CA LYS A 124 -7.41 -7.41 11.07
C LYS A 124 -8.85 -7.89 11.26
N ASP A 125 -9.05 -8.87 12.13
CA ASP A 125 -10.39 -9.42 12.43
C ASP A 125 -11.17 -9.76 11.14
N ASP A 126 -10.51 -10.48 10.22
CA ASP A 126 -11.00 -10.89 8.90
C ASP A 126 -11.40 -9.74 7.95
N LYS A 127 -11.06 -8.50 8.32
CA LYS A 127 -11.30 -7.32 7.49
C LYS A 127 -10.02 -6.91 6.77
N PHE A 128 -10.08 -6.94 5.44
CA PHE A 128 -8.96 -6.50 4.60
C PHE A 128 -8.86 -4.99 4.56
N LEU A 129 -7.63 -4.53 4.40
CA LEU A 129 -7.28 -3.15 4.14
C LEU A 129 -6.24 -3.10 3.03
N PHE A 130 -6.50 -2.31 2.01
CA PHE A 130 -5.63 -2.08 0.88
C PHE A 130 -5.14 -0.64 0.90
N VAL A 131 -3.83 -0.43 0.91
CA VAL A 131 -3.24 0.91 1.00
C VAL A 131 -2.35 1.16 -0.21
N GLU A 132 -2.63 2.23 -0.91
CA GLU A 132 -1.78 2.74 -1.99
C GLU A 132 -0.95 3.91 -1.47
N LEU A 133 0.37 3.89 -1.69
CA LEU A 133 1.26 4.95 -1.30
C LEU A 133 1.50 5.93 -2.45
N LYS A 134 1.48 7.22 -2.11
CA LYS A 134 1.77 8.29 -3.06
C LYS A 134 2.67 9.34 -2.42
N LYS A 135 3.82 9.60 -3.04
CA LYS A 135 4.65 10.72 -2.63
C LYS A 135 4.00 12.01 -3.12
N LYS A 136 3.77 12.92 -2.19
CA LYS A 136 3.04 14.18 -2.43
C LYS A 136 3.72 14.99 -3.53
N LYS A 137 2.92 15.48 -4.49
CA LYS A 137 3.34 16.24 -5.68
C LYS A 137 4.15 15.44 -6.72
N GLU A 138 4.64 14.25 -6.40
CA GLU A 138 5.46 13.43 -7.32
C GLU A 138 4.65 12.29 -7.95
N ASP A 139 3.80 11.61 -7.15
CA ASP A 139 3.05 10.43 -7.58
C ASP A 139 1.56 10.71 -7.78
N LYS A 140 0.97 10.01 -8.76
CA LYS A 140 -0.48 10.02 -9.01
C LYS A 140 -1.00 8.59 -9.09
N ILE A 141 -2.29 8.41 -8.79
CA ILE A 141 -2.96 7.12 -9.00
C ILE A 141 -2.94 6.81 -10.50
N ARG A 142 -2.51 5.60 -10.82
CA ARG A 142 -2.40 5.12 -12.20
C ARG A 142 -3.71 4.46 -12.65
N LYS A 143 -3.96 4.46 -13.95
CA LYS A 143 -5.11 3.77 -14.56
C LYS A 143 -5.22 2.31 -14.11
N THR A 144 -4.11 1.57 -14.09
CA THR A 144 -4.08 0.17 -13.65
C THR A 144 -4.51 -0.04 -12.20
N GLN A 145 -4.25 0.94 -11.33
CA GLN A 145 -4.68 0.92 -9.92
C GLN A 145 -6.19 1.18 -9.80
N ILE A 146 -6.71 2.09 -10.62
CA ILE A 146 -8.17 2.34 -10.70
C ILE A 146 -8.90 1.10 -11.22
N GLU A 147 -8.36 0.43 -12.24
CA GLU A 147 -8.92 -0.82 -12.78
C GLU A 147 -8.90 -1.95 -11.73
N TRP A 148 -7.81 -2.08 -10.98
CA TRP A 148 -7.68 -3.07 -9.92
C TRP A 148 -8.71 -2.80 -8.80
N LEU A 149 -8.82 -1.56 -8.35
CA LEU A 149 -9.82 -1.12 -7.39
C LEU A 149 -11.25 -1.44 -7.88
N LYS A 150 -11.58 -1.09 -9.13
CA LYS A 150 -12.90 -1.41 -9.71
C LYS A 150 -13.20 -2.90 -9.67
N SER A 151 -12.20 -3.74 -10.01
CA SER A 151 -12.33 -5.19 -9.97
C SER A 151 -12.64 -5.69 -8.56
N ALA A 152 -11.93 -5.17 -7.57
CA ALA A 152 -12.18 -5.52 -6.18
C ALA A 152 -13.58 -5.08 -5.70
N LEU A 153 -14.01 -3.85 -6.03
CA LEU A 153 -15.35 -3.36 -5.70
C LEU A 153 -16.45 -4.21 -6.37
N SER A 154 -16.23 -4.66 -7.61
CA SER A 154 -17.16 -5.53 -8.32
C SER A 154 -17.27 -6.93 -7.69
N LEU A 155 -16.24 -7.37 -6.97
CA LEU A 155 -16.23 -8.60 -6.18
C LEU A 155 -16.85 -8.43 -4.77
N GLY A 156 -17.43 -7.26 -4.48
CA GLY A 156 -18.14 -6.98 -3.24
C GLY A 156 -17.27 -6.40 -2.11
N PHE A 157 -16.01 -6.05 -2.38
CA PHE A 157 -15.24 -5.30 -1.39
C PHE A 157 -15.83 -3.92 -1.17
N ASN A 158 -15.86 -3.48 0.08
CA ASN A 158 -16.33 -2.14 0.41
C ASN A 158 -15.25 -1.11 0.11
N LYS A 159 -15.64 0.06 -0.40
CA LYS A 159 -14.70 1.17 -0.69
C LYS A 159 -13.91 1.64 0.53
N GLU A 160 -14.45 1.48 1.74
CA GLU A 160 -13.79 1.81 3.01
C GLU A 160 -12.59 0.89 3.33
N THR A 161 -12.46 -0.23 2.60
CA THR A 161 -11.28 -1.11 2.71
C THR A 161 -10.09 -0.61 1.88
N PHE A 162 -10.26 0.47 1.12
CA PHE A 162 -9.22 1.06 0.29
C PHE A 162 -8.87 2.45 0.80
N LEU A 163 -7.59 2.74 0.88
CA LEU A 163 -7.12 4.08 1.23
C LEU A 163 -5.84 4.46 0.49
N ILE A 164 -5.59 5.75 0.43
CA ILE A 164 -4.37 6.34 -0.09
C ILE A 164 -3.57 6.90 1.09
N ALA A 165 -2.31 6.50 1.20
CA ALA A 165 -1.32 7.07 2.09
C ALA A 165 -0.45 8.06 1.29
N GLU A 166 -0.85 9.32 1.27
CA GLU A 166 -0.03 10.38 0.66
C GLU A 166 1.04 10.80 1.66
N TRP A 167 2.29 10.84 1.25
CA TRP A 167 3.39 11.15 2.15
C TRP A 167 4.38 12.18 1.59
N GLU A 168 5.02 12.89 2.49
CA GLU A 168 6.13 13.81 2.22
C GLU A 168 7.17 13.69 3.34
N THR A 169 8.39 14.16 3.13
CA THR A 169 9.41 14.27 4.18
C THR A 169 9.31 15.62 4.88
N ASN A 170 9.77 15.65 6.13
CA ASN A 170 9.90 16.86 6.93
C ASN A 170 11.02 17.75 6.40
#